data_3f879aed971932eedb92ffbf10f59c3a
#
_entry.id   3f879aed971932eedb92ffbf10f59c3a
#
_cell.length_a   1.000
_cell.length_b   1.000
_cell.length_c   1.000
_cell.angle_alpha   90.00
_cell.angle_beta   90.00
_cell.angle_gamma   90.00
#
_symmetry.space_group_name_H-M   'P 1'
#
loop_
_entity.id
_entity.type
_entity.pdbx_description
1 polymer ?
#
loop_
_entity_poly.entity_id
_entity_poly.type
_entity_poly.pdbx_seq_one_letter_code
_entity_poly.pdbx_strand_id
1 'polypeptide(L)'
;ANGKVMNFNYGTSTYDTFLDEMESFFAPETGNSGDKLVLASRKILAWLQKLSGDGFLKNTVGASQYKMDVQNIQGQFGHSVTKINTIFGNLHFVAEPLFRNQDSDIAIAVDLANVKYRPLAGNGVSRDTHIMTNVQNNAVDGRKDMILTEAGLEISLPETHAIMKFATPA
;
A
#
# COMPACT_ATOMS: atom_id res chain seq x y z
N ALA A 1 14.92 -14.08 -0.04
CA ALA A 1 13.77 -13.78 -0.94
C ALA A 1 13.61 -12.28 -0.98
N ASN A 2 13.50 -11.71 -2.15
CA ASN A 2 13.27 -10.27 -2.34
C ASN A 2 11.78 -10.08 -2.61
N GLY A 3 11.21 -9.00 -2.10
CA GLY A 3 9.85 -8.60 -2.45
C GLY A 3 9.70 -8.42 -3.98
N LYS A 4 8.47 -8.56 -4.46
CA LYS A 4 8.20 -8.46 -5.90
C LYS A 4 8.25 -7.01 -6.36
N VAL A 5 8.82 -6.77 -7.55
CA VAL A 5 8.76 -5.48 -8.24
C VAL A 5 7.95 -5.68 -9.51
N MET A 6 6.86 -4.93 -9.63
CA MET A 6 5.99 -4.90 -10.80
C MET A 6 6.20 -3.59 -11.56
N ASN A 7 6.32 -3.68 -12.87
CA ASN A 7 6.57 -2.51 -13.72
C ASN A 7 5.38 -2.28 -14.66
N PHE A 8 4.79 -1.10 -14.58
CA PHE A 8 3.69 -0.68 -15.41
C PHE A 8 4.06 0.58 -16.21
N ASN A 9 3.39 0.80 -17.32
CA ASN A 9 3.52 2.00 -18.12
C ASN A 9 2.14 2.63 -18.30
N TYR A 10 2.02 3.93 -18.01
CA TYR A 10 0.74 4.65 -18.08
C TYR A 10 0.07 4.64 -19.47
N GLY A 11 0.85 4.47 -20.54
CA GLY A 11 0.34 4.53 -21.90
C GLY A 11 0.14 3.17 -22.58
N THR A 12 0.87 2.15 -22.16
CA THR A 12 0.89 0.84 -22.84
C THR A 12 0.37 -0.32 -22.00
N SER A 13 0.39 -0.20 -20.67
CA SER A 13 -0.13 -1.27 -19.81
C SER A 13 -1.65 -1.32 -19.89
N THR A 14 -2.15 -2.50 -20.17
CA THR A 14 -3.58 -2.84 -20.29
C THR A 14 -4.06 -3.55 -19.03
N TYR A 15 -5.37 -3.82 -18.98
CA TYR A 15 -5.95 -4.63 -17.91
C TYR A 15 -5.37 -6.06 -17.89
N ASP A 16 -5.09 -6.63 -19.05
CA ASP A 16 -4.50 -7.98 -19.14
C ASP A 16 -3.09 -7.99 -18.54
N THR A 17 -2.26 -7.00 -18.88
CA THR A 17 -0.93 -6.85 -18.26
C THR A 17 -1.02 -6.71 -16.74
N PHE A 18 -2.02 -6.00 -16.25
CA PHE A 18 -2.26 -5.86 -14.81
C PHE A 18 -2.64 -7.21 -14.18
N LEU A 19 -3.50 -8.01 -14.83
CA LEU A 19 -3.89 -9.34 -14.33
C LEU A 19 -2.71 -10.32 -14.32
N ASP A 20 -1.87 -10.33 -15.35
CA ASP A 20 -0.68 -11.19 -15.42
C ASP A 20 0.28 -10.93 -14.24
N GLU A 21 0.47 -9.66 -13.90
CA GLU A 21 1.27 -9.29 -12.73
C GLU A 21 0.61 -9.68 -11.41
N MET A 22 -0.74 -9.63 -11.35
CA MET A 22 -1.49 -10.06 -10.15
C MET A 22 -1.44 -11.57 -9.97
N GLU A 23 -1.51 -12.36 -11.03
CA GLU A 23 -1.34 -13.82 -10.95
C GLU A 23 -0.06 -14.17 -10.18
N SER A 24 1.05 -13.62 -10.62
CA SER A 24 2.34 -13.92 -9.99
C SER A 24 2.50 -13.27 -8.59
N PHE A 25 1.76 -12.22 -8.27
CA PHE A 25 1.79 -11.58 -6.95
C PHE A 25 1.02 -12.38 -5.90
N PHE A 26 -0.08 -13.00 -6.30
CA PHE A 26 -0.87 -13.86 -5.42
C PHE A 26 -0.43 -15.33 -5.43
N ALA A 27 0.58 -15.69 -6.24
CA ALA A 27 1.07 -17.06 -6.38
C ALA A 27 1.76 -17.67 -5.14
N PRO A 28 2.43 -16.93 -4.20
CA PRO A 28 3.01 -17.54 -3.02
C PRO A 28 1.97 -18.33 -2.21
N GLU A 29 2.18 -19.64 -2.09
CA GLU A 29 1.20 -20.56 -1.51
C GLU A 29 1.13 -20.48 0.01
N THR A 30 2.20 -20.05 0.67
CA THR A 30 2.32 -20.08 2.13
C THR A 30 2.30 -18.68 2.71
N GLY A 31 1.38 -18.41 3.63
CA GLY A 31 1.32 -17.16 4.37
C GLY A 31 0.87 -15.95 3.55
N ASN A 32 0.35 -16.17 2.35
CA ASN A 32 -0.17 -15.14 1.48
C ASN A 32 -1.65 -14.90 1.77
N SER A 33 -2.00 -13.64 2.08
CA SER A 33 -3.40 -13.24 2.25
C SER A 33 -4.03 -12.92 0.89
N GLY A 34 -5.30 -13.28 0.72
CA GLY A 34 -6.10 -12.89 -0.44
C GLY A 34 -6.47 -11.41 -0.48
N ASP A 35 -6.18 -10.65 0.57
CA ASP A 35 -6.43 -9.21 0.68
C ASP A 35 -5.12 -8.46 0.86
N LYS A 36 -4.86 -7.49 0.01
CA LYS A 36 -3.66 -6.63 0.06
C LYS A 36 -4.05 -5.17 0.20
N LEU A 37 -3.32 -4.46 1.06
CA LEU A 37 -3.38 -3.01 1.14
C LEU A 37 -2.40 -2.41 0.15
N VAL A 38 -2.85 -1.48 -0.68
CA VAL A 38 -2.00 -0.76 -1.64
C VAL A 38 -2.01 0.72 -1.33
N LEU A 39 -0.87 1.23 -0.90
CA LEU A 39 -0.64 2.65 -0.73
C LEU A 39 -0.19 3.21 -2.09
N ALA A 40 -0.96 4.12 -2.66
CA ALA A 40 -0.72 4.62 -4.00
C ALA A 40 -0.88 6.14 -4.09
N SER A 41 -0.19 6.75 -5.06
CA SER A 41 -0.39 8.15 -5.39
C SER A 41 -1.74 8.38 -6.07
N ARG A 42 -2.24 9.62 -6.02
CA ARG A 42 -3.45 10.01 -6.74
C ARG A 42 -3.33 9.83 -8.27
N LYS A 43 -2.11 9.95 -8.82
CA LYS A 43 -1.83 9.75 -10.24
C LYS A 43 -2.10 8.29 -10.65
N ILE A 44 -1.65 7.34 -9.83
CA ILE A 44 -1.88 5.90 -10.05
C ILE A 44 -3.37 5.57 -9.91
N LEU A 45 -4.06 6.12 -8.92
CA LEU A 45 -5.50 5.91 -8.76
C LEU A 45 -6.30 6.44 -9.96
N ALA A 46 -5.92 7.61 -10.50
CA ALA A 46 -6.53 8.15 -11.70
C ALA A 46 -6.27 7.26 -12.94
N TRP A 47 -5.08 6.67 -13.04
CA TRP A 47 -4.76 5.72 -14.10
C TRP A 47 -5.61 4.45 -13.99
N LEU A 48 -5.77 3.89 -12.79
CA LEU A 48 -6.63 2.72 -12.55
C LEU A 48 -8.09 2.98 -12.94
N GLN A 49 -8.61 4.17 -12.65
CA GLN A 49 -9.96 4.54 -13.07
C GLN A 49 -10.10 4.59 -14.60
N LYS A 50 -9.10 5.11 -15.31
CA LYS A 50 -9.07 5.12 -16.77
C LYS A 50 -8.98 3.71 -17.32
N LEU A 51 -8.15 2.86 -16.75
CA LEU A 51 -8.02 1.45 -17.13
C LEU A 51 -9.36 0.71 -17.00
N SER A 52 -10.11 0.96 -15.92
CA SER A 52 -11.47 0.45 -15.72
C SER A 52 -12.46 1.01 -16.76
N GLY A 53 -12.38 2.30 -17.08
CA GLY A 53 -13.24 2.97 -18.07
C GLY A 53 -13.00 2.48 -19.50
N ASP A 54 -11.76 2.29 -19.88
CA ASP A 54 -11.39 1.78 -21.22
C ASP A 54 -11.90 0.35 -21.44
N GLY A 55 -11.87 -0.49 -20.42
CA GLY A 55 -12.48 -1.82 -20.46
C GLY A 55 -13.99 -1.77 -20.69
N PHE A 56 -14.68 -0.78 -20.11
CA PHE A 56 -16.13 -0.60 -20.28
C PHE A 56 -16.50 -0.07 -21.66
N LEU A 57 -15.75 0.89 -22.21
CA LEU A 57 -16.06 1.51 -23.51
C LEU A 57 -15.68 0.65 -24.70
N LYS A 58 -14.63 -0.14 -24.62
CA LYS A 58 -14.23 -1.06 -25.69
C LYS A 58 -15.15 -2.27 -25.82
N ASN A 59 -15.95 -2.55 -24.81
CA ASN A 59 -16.82 -3.74 -24.76
C ASN A 59 -18.24 -3.50 -25.30
N THR A 60 -18.49 -2.39 -25.99
CA THR A 60 -19.81 -2.11 -26.62
C THR A 60 -20.02 -2.88 -27.92
N VAL A 61 -19.03 -3.60 -28.43
CA VAL A 61 -19.15 -4.43 -29.62
C VAL A 61 -18.63 -5.84 -29.33
N GLY A 62 -19.51 -6.70 -28.83
CA GLY A 62 -19.33 -8.16 -28.82
C GLY A 62 -18.57 -8.72 -27.59
N ALA A 63 -19.33 -9.13 -26.62
CA ALA A 63 -19.09 -10.24 -25.68
C ALA A 63 -17.67 -10.41 -25.08
N SER A 64 -17.40 -9.71 -24.01
CA SER A 64 -16.61 -10.25 -22.91
C SER A 64 -16.87 -9.49 -21.63
N GLN A 65 -17.41 -10.20 -20.66
CA GLN A 65 -17.92 -9.62 -19.39
C GLN A 65 -16.82 -9.59 -18.33
N TYR A 66 -15.70 -8.97 -18.59
CA TYR A 66 -14.73 -8.69 -17.51
C TYR A 66 -14.92 -7.25 -17.04
N LYS A 67 -15.80 -7.07 -16.07
CA LYS A 67 -15.92 -5.82 -15.34
C LYS A 67 -14.93 -5.87 -14.17
N MET A 68 -14.00 -4.94 -14.16
CA MET A 68 -13.27 -4.64 -12.93
C MET A 68 -14.27 -4.00 -11.96
N ASP A 69 -14.65 -4.73 -10.92
CA ASP A 69 -15.56 -4.21 -9.90
C ASP A 69 -14.77 -3.31 -8.95
N VAL A 70 -14.93 -2.00 -9.14
CA VAL A 70 -14.32 -0.98 -8.29
C VAL A 70 -15.34 -0.51 -7.29
N GLN A 71 -15.21 -0.96 -6.05
CA GLN A 71 -16.07 -0.55 -4.95
C GLN A 71 -15.38 0.51 -4.10
N ASN A 72 -16.08 1.61 -3.83
CA ASN A 72 -15.67 2.59 -2.84
C ASN A 72 -16.14 2.16 -1.45
N ILE A 73 -15.21 1.81 -0.59
CA ILE A 73 -15.48 1.51 0.82
C ILE A 73 -15.05 2.72 1.64
N GLN A 74 -15.98 3.29 2.41
CA GLN A 74 -15.64 4.33 3.38
C GLN A 74 -14.94 3.68 4.58
N GLY A 75 -13.69 4.00 4.80
CA GLY A 75 -12.97 3.60 5.99
C GLY A 75 -13.48 4.33 7.24
N GLN A 76 -13.35 3.73 8.40
CA GLN A 76 -13.79 4.28 9.68
C GLN A 76 -13.17 5.64 10.06
N PHE A 77 -12.10 6.06 9.37
CA PHE A 77 -11.37 7.31 9.63
C PHE A 77 -11.47 8.33 8.49
N GLY A 78 -12.51 8.27 7.65
CA GLY A 78 -12.71 9.22 6.56
C GLY A 78 -11.77 9.04 5.36
N HIS A 79 -11.01 7.95 5.29
CA HIS A 79 -10.24 7.59 4.11
C HIS A 79 -11.13 6.86 3.09
N SER A 80 -11.08 7.33 1.85
CA SER A 80 -11.71 6.62 0.73
C SER A 80 -10.82 5.46 0.32
N VAL A 81 -11.31 4.24 0.46
CA VAL A 81 -10.63 3.01 0.02
C VAL A 81 -11.30 2.55 -1.27
N THR A 82 -10.52 2.39 -2.32
CA THR A 82 -10.97 1.82 -3.58
C THR A 82 -10.62 0.33 -3.60
N LYS A 83 -11.62 -0.54 -3.57
CA LYS A 83 -11.42 -1.97 -3.65
C LYS A 83 -11.46 -2.43 -5.11
N ILE A 84 -10.47 -3.19 -5.52
CA ILE A 84 -10.42 -3.87 -6.81
C ILE A 84 -10.43 -5.37 -6.55
N ASN A 85 -11.46 -6.04 -7.04
CA ASN A 85 -11.58 -7.48 -6.98
C ASN A 85 -10.96 -8.09 -8.24
N THR A 86 -9.95 -8.92 -8.07
CA THR A 86 -9.39 -9.74 -9.14
C THR A 86 -9.75 -11.21 -8.90
N ILE A 87 -9.57 -12.04 -9.90
CA ILE A 87 -9.80 -13.50 -9.77
C ILE A 87 -8.79 -14.15 -8.80
N PHE A 88 -7.68 -13.50 -8.52
CA PHE A 88 -6.61 -14.01 -7.65
C PHE A 88 -6.72 -13.50 -6.21
N GLY A 89 -7.36 -12.35 -6.01
CA GLY A 89 -7.51 -11.73 -4.70
C GLY A 89 -7.98 -10.28 -4.79
N ASN A 90 -8.04 -9.62 -3.64
CA ASN A 90 -8.54 -8.26 -3.51
C ASN A 90 -7.40 -7.28 -3.23
N LEU A 91 -7.46 -6.13 -3.88
CA LEU A 91 -6.56 -5.02 -3.65
C LEU A 91 -7.33 -3.84 -3.07
N HIS A 92 -6.90 -3.36 -1.93
CA HIS A 92 -7.48 -2.21 -1.25
C HIS A 92 -6.58 -0.99 -1.43
N PHE A 93 -6.90 -0.14 -2.38
CA PHE A 93 -6.12 1.06 -2.69
C PHE A 93 -6.48 2.21 -1.77
N VAL A 94 -5.48 2.78 -1.15
CA VAL A 94 -5.57 3.98 -0.32
C VAL A 94 -4.68 5.06 -0.91
N ALA A 95 -5.23 6.27 -1.04
CA ALA A 95 -4.45 7.42 -1.48
C ALA A 95 -3.48 7.85 -0.38
N GLU A 96 -2.17 7.75 -0.65
CA GLU A 96 -1.13 8.23 0.25
C GLU A 96 -0.69 9.64 -0.15
N PRO A 97 -0.98 10.67 0.68
CA PRO A 97 -0.65 12.06 0.35
C PRO A 97 0.85 12.35 0.24
N LEU A 98 1.68 11.50 0.87
CA LEU A 98 3.14 11.65 0.84
C LEU A 98 3.75 11.19 -0.49
N PHE A 99 3.04 10.34 -1.25
CA PHE A 99 3.48 9.88 -2.57
C PHE A 99 3.27 10.96 -3.63
N ARG A 100 4.21 11.90 -3.69
CA ARG A 100 4.21 13.04 -4.60
C ARG A 100 5.63 13.33 -5.11
N ASN A 101 5.73 14.13 -6.15
CA ASN A 101 7.00 14.45 -6.83
C ASN A 101 7.69 13.19 -7.37
N GLN A 102 8.85 12.84 -6.85
CA GLN A 102 9.64 11.67 -7.30
C GLN A 102 8.96 10.35 -6.99
N ASP A 103 8.14 10.28 -5.93
CA ASP A 103 7.45 9.06 -5.49
C ASP A 103 6.02 8.95 -6.07
N SER A 104 5.62 9.88 -6.94
CA SER A 104 4.28 9.89 -7.54
C SER A 104 4.00 8.67 -8.44
N ASP A 105 5.05 8.02 -8.92
CA ASP A 105 5.01 6.89 -9.83
C ASP A 105 5.29 5.55 -9.14
N ILE A 106 5.18 5.53 -7.80
CA ILE A 106 5.38 4.34 -6.98
C ILE A 106 4.10 4.04 -6.20
N ALA A 107 3.75 2.75 -6.13
CA ALA A 107 2.79 2.24 -5.16
C ALA A 107 3.38 1.05 -4.41
N ILE A 108 2.98 0.87 -3.17
CA ILE A 108 3.46 -0.20 -2.30
C ILE A 108 2.27 -1.08 -1.93
N ALA A 109 2.34 -2.35 -2.32
CA ALA A 109 1.36 -3.36 -1.96
C ALA A 109 1.86 -4.16 -0.76
N VAL A 110 1.07 -4.21 0.29
CA VAL A 110 1.45 -4.78 1.59
C VAL A 110 0.42 -5.81 2.03
N ASP A 111 0.90 -6.95 2.46
CA ASP A 111 0.12 -7.94 3.19
C ASP A 111 0.14 -7.60 4.68
N LEU A 112 -0.98 -7.10 5.20
CA LEU A 112 -1.07 -6.67 6.60
C LEU A 112 -0.91 -7.82 7.60
N ALA A 113 -1.18 -9.07 7.20
CA ALA A 113 -0.97 -10.23 8.05
C ALA A 113 0.52 -10.46 8.36
N ASN A 114 1.39 -10.02 7.46
CA ASN A 114 2.85 -10.20 7.51
C ASN A 114 3.61 -8.95 7.95
N VAL A 115 2.91 -7.91 8.42
CA VAL A 115 3.51 -6.69 8.96
C VAL A 115 3.09 -6.50 10.40
N LYS A 116 4.08 -6.28 11.26
CA LYS A 116 3.85 -6.06 12.70
C LYS A 116 4.58 -4.82 13.18
N TYR A 117 3.89 -4.05 14.01
CA TYR A 117 4.50 -2.99 14.77
C TYR A 117 5.24 -3.57 15.98
N ARG A 118 6.52 -3.25 16.13
CA ARG A 118 7.38 -3.75 17.21
C ARG A 118 7.95 -2.58 18.00
N PRO A 119 7.37 -2.27 19.16
CA PRO A 119 8.00 -1.34 20.09
C PRO A 119 9.26 -1.98 20.69
N LEU A 120 10.28 -1.16 20.94
CA LEU A 120 11.48 -1.60 21.64
C LEU A 120 11.12 -2.00 23.07
N ALA A 121 11.43 -3.22 23.43
CA ALA A 121 11.29 -3.72 24.79
C ALA A 121 12.67 -3.99 25.40
N GLY A 122 12.93 -3.45 26.59
CA GLY A 122 14.16 -3.69 27.31
C GLY A 122 13.92 -3.73 28.82
N ASN A 123 14.55 -4.69 29.52
CA ASN A 123 14.45 -4.85 30.98
C ASN A 123 12.99 -4.95 31.50
N GLY A 124 12.11 -5.59 30.72
CA GLY A 124 10.70 -5.75 31.10
C GLY A 124 9.82 -4.52 30.91
N VAL A 125 10.35 -3.43 30.36
CA VAL A 125 9.63 -2.19 30.08
C VAL A 125 9.49 -2.01 28.57
N SER A 126 8.25 -1.83 28.09
CA SER A 126 8.00 -1.42 26.70
C SER A 126 8.35 0.04 26.53
N ARG A 127 9.16 0.35 25.52
CA ARG A 127 9.51 1.73 25.13
C ARG A 127 8.64 2.25 23.97
N ASP A 128 7.43 1.80 23.91
CA ASP A 128 6.43 2.45 23.07
C ASP A 128 6.21 3.89 23.55
N THR A 129 5.40 4.65 22.88
CA THR A 129 5.20 6.08 23.18
C THR A 129 5.03 6.34 24.68
N HIS A 130 5.97 7.05 25.26
CA HIS A 130 5.95 7.43 26.67
C HIS A 130 6.40 8.88 26.85
N ILE A 131 5.94 9.47 27.95
CA ILE A 131 6.27 10.85 28.31
C ILE A 131 7.35 10.83 29.37
N MET A 132 8.50 11.42 29.07
CA MET A 132 9.54 11.69 30.03
C MET A 132 9.36 13.11 30.57
N THR A 133 9.10 13.22 31.86
CA THR A 133 8.92 14.52 32.50
C THR A 133 10.21 14.97 33.18
N ASN A 134 10.38 16.28 33.28
CA ASN A 134 11.49 16.87 34.03
C ASN A 134 12.89 16.54 33.46
N VAL A 135 13.03 16.60 32.14
CA VAL A 135 14.30 16.30 31.44
C VAL A 135 15.18 17.52 31.17
N GLN A 136 14.96 18.62 31.86
CA GLN A 136 15.82 19.81 31.79
C GLN A 136 17.16 19.61 32.49
N ASN A 137 18.17 20.39 32.08
CA ASN A 137 19.45 20.43 32.77
C ASN A 137 19.31 21.09 34.14
N ASN A 138 20.09 20.63 35.13
CA ASN A 138 20.07 21.14 36.52
C ASN A 138 20.32 22.67 36.66
N ALA A 139 20.86 23.32 35.65
CA ALA A 139 21.19 24.75 35.69
C ALA A 139 20.11 25.64 35.03
N VAL A 140 18.97 25.05 34.60
CA VAL A 140 17.91 25.78 33.90
C VAL A 140 16.68 25.82 34.81
N ASP A 141 16.22 27.03 35.09
CA ASP A 141 14.94 27.23 35.77
C ASP A 141 13.82 27.08 34.74
N GLY A 142 13.05 26.00 34.86
CA GLY A 142 11.95 25.67 33.95
C GLY A 142 11.62 24.19 33.96
N ARG A 143 10.57 23.82 33.22
CA ARG A 143 10.15 22.44 33.03
C ARG A 143 10.22 22.07 31.54
N LYS A 144 10.92 20.98 31.24
CA LYS A 144 10.96 20.38 29.89
C LYS A 144 10.46 18.94 29.98
N ASP A 145 9.42 18.66 29.25
CA ASP A 145 8.89 17.31 29.05
C ASP A 145 9.19 16.85 27.62
N MET A 146 9.44 15.55 27.44
CA MET A 146 9.75 14.95 26.14
C MET A 146 8.85 13.75 25.90
N ILE A 147 8.30 13.66 24.70
CA ILE A 147 7.60 12.46 24.22
C ILE A 147 8.61 11.65 23.41
N LEU A 148 8.80 10.40 23.77
CA LEU A 148 9.71 9.48 23.10
C LEU A 148 8.96 8.23 22.65
N THR A 149 9.22 7.84 21.41
CA THR A 149 8.72 6.58 20.83
C THR A 149 9.90 5.85 20.20
N GLU A 150 10.12 4.63 20.63
CA GLU A 150 11.16 3.74 20.07
C GLU A 150 10.47 2.48 19.52
N ALA A 151 10.25 2.44 18.21
CA ALA A 151 9.57 1.35 17.56
C ALA A 151 10.07 1.12 16.13
N GLY A 152 9.82 -0.06 15.62
CA GLY A 152 10.12 -0.43 14.24
C GLY A 152 8.99 -1.24 13.62
N LEU A 153 9.13 -1.53 12.34
CA LEU A 153 8.25 -2.45 11.62
C LEU A 153 8.98 -3.78 11.40
N GLU A 154 8.31 -4.86 11.75
CA GLU A 154 8.70 -6.21 11.36
C GLU A 154 7.94 -6.59 10.11
N ILE A 155 8.68 -6.97 9.06
CA ILE A 155 8.12 -7.45 7.80
C ILE A 155 8.56 -8.90 7.64
N SER A 156 7.60 -9.80 7.61
CA SER A 156 7.80 -11.23 7.33
C SER A 156 7.34 -11.55 5.91
N LEU A 157 7.86 -12.64 5.35
CA LEU A 157 7.51 -13.14 4.01
C LEU A 157 7.54 -12.02 2.95
N PRO A 158 8.71 -11.47 2.62
CA PRO A 158 8.83 -10.33 1.70
C PRO A 158 8.25 -10.62 0.30
N GLU A 159 8.11 -11.86 -0.10
CA GLU A 159 7.47 -12.29 -1.34
C GLU A 159 5.96 -12.01 -1.39
N THR A 160 5.32 -11.77 -0.24
CA THR A 160 3.89 -11.40 -0.17
C THR A 160 3.67 -9.89 -0.30
N HIS A 161 4.74 -9.12 -0.40
CA HIS A 161 4.73 -7.68 -0.59
C HIS A 161 5.26 -7.32 -1.97
N ALA A 162 4.82 -6.18 -2.52
CA ALA A 162 5.28 -5.72 -3.82
C ALA A 162 5.47 -4.21 -3.89
N ILE A 163 6.36 -3.80 -4.75
CA ILE A 163 6.50 -2.41 -5.17
C ILE A 163 6.06 -2.32 -6.63
N MET A 164 5.07 -1.50 -6.90
CA MET A 164 4.61 -1.20 -8.25
C MET A 164 5.27 0.09 -8.72
N LYS A 165 5.96 0.03 -9.84
CA LYS A 165 6.60 1.18 -10.49
C LYS A 165 5.90 1.50 -11.78
N PHE A 166 5.58 2.77 -11.98
CA PHE A 166 4.89 3.26 -13.15
C PHE A 166 5.83 4.18 -13.95
N ALA A 167 5.99 3.87 -15.23
CA ALA A 167 6.75 4.70 -16.13
C ALA A 167 5.83 5.55 -17.01
N THR A 168 6.21 6.78 -17.27
CA THR A 168 5.57 7.60 -18.29
C THR A 168 6.10 7.16 -19.66
N PRO A 169 5.27 7.06 -20.72
CA PRO A 169 5.75 6.84 -22.07
C PRO A 169 6.77 7.91 -22.46
N ALA A 170 7.89 7.49 -23.04
CA ALA A 170 8.88 8.39 -23.59
C ALA A 170 8.33 9.14 -24.82
#